data_98214d51978409be84d76c46c7813d66
#
_entry.id   98214d51978409be84d76c46c7813d66
#
_cell.length_a   1.000
_cell.length_b   1.000
_cell.length_c   1.000
_cell.angle_alpha   90.00
_cell.angle_beta   90.00
_cell.angle_gamma   90.00
#
_symmetry.space_group_name_H-M   'P 1'
#
loop_
_entity.id
_entity.type
_entity.pdbx_description
1 polymer ?
#
loop_
_entity_poly.entity_id
_entity_poly.type
_entity_poly.pdbx_seq_one_letter_code
_entity_poly.pdbx_strand_id
1 'polypeptide(L)'
;MAAPLRGSLGRMPRHVGSPPIAAKIRDVAEVINTPFRFVQDALRFPKSERRCERRLQESLERRPNVLMVYSAPKTASTSVAAAIEACDAFTVIKVHHVQPEFFWPGVGTRLSTVHGGMRHKAIEQRTTQRFLERHAGDIRVVSLVRDPIAFNISNFTYFGRAYWLRTHWRSARWMPEEELARRFFSTFTHEASSVWWQREYAPTMGFDPLAEPFDTEIGWKRRISGRFDTLILRTDLGDQAKTAALRGWLPGVDLTDVGRVNLNENQSPPELAQRLRSVVARHPEYVERMLELPAVRHFWSAAQRAGLADRAANFGR
;
A
#
# COMPACT_ATOMS: atom_id res chain seq x y z
N MET A 1 13.30 -19.52 -12.78
CA MET A 1 12.14 -20.33 -13.24
C MET A 1 11.49 -20.92 -12.00
N ALA A 2 10.34 -20.39 -11.59
CA ALA A 2 9.61 -20.88 -10.42
C ALA A 2 8.67 -22.01 -10.86
N ALA A 3 8.80 -23.18 -10.22
CA ALA A 3 7.95 -24.33 -10.47
C ALA A 3 6.50 -24.06 -9.99
N PRO A 4 5.46 -24.53 -10.69
CA PRO A 4 4.08 -24.37 -10.27
C PRO A 4 3.79 -25.30 -9.06
N LEU A 5 3.19 -24.71 -8.03
CA LEU A 5 2.69 -25.41 -6.83
C LEU A 5 1.56 -26.39 -7.24
N ARG A 6 1.86 -27.66 -7.32
CA ARG A 6 0.85 -28.76 -7.37
C ARG A 6 0.69 -29.36 -5.97
N GLY A 7 -0.18 -28.77 -5.17
CA GLY A 7 -0.64 -29.35 -3.91
C GLY A 7 -2.04 -29.94 -4.08
N SER A 8 -2.28 -31.13 -3.52
CA SER A 8 -3.55 -31.83 -3.52
C SER A 8 -4.62 -31.05 -2.75
N LEU A 9 -5.62 -30.54 -3.45
CA LEU A 9 -6.79 -29.87 -2.86
C LEU A 9 -7.74 -30.92 -2.26
N GLY A 10 -7.78 -31.00 -0.94
CA GLY A 10 -8.76 -31.80 -0.20
C GLY A 10 -10.21 -31.32 -0.45
N ARG A 11 -11.17 -32.22 -0.42
CA ARG A 11 -12.61 -31.96 -0.66
C ARG A 11 -13.16 -30.89 0.28
N MET A 12 -13.65 -29.80 -0.27
CA MET A 12 -14.28 -28.68 0.44
C MET A 12 -15.82 -28.72 0.41
N PRO A 13 -16.51 -28.05 1.37
CA PRO A 13 -17.96 -27.97 1.44
C PRO A 13 -18.57 -27.12 0.33
N ARG A 14 -19.72 -27.57 -0.16
CA ARG A 14 -20.46 -26.99 -1.30
C ARG A 14 -21.27 -25.76 -0.93
N HIS A 15 -21.47 -24.91 -1.92
CA HIS A 15 -22.41 -23.81 -2.12
C HIS A 15 -21.95 -22.39 -1.69
N VAL A 16 -21.20 -21.80 -2.59
CA VAL A 16 -21.31 -20.34 -2.81
C VAL A 16 -22.31 -20.14 -3.95
N GLY A 17 -23.43 -19.48 -3.67
CA GLY A 17 -24.48 -19.22 -4.66
C GLY A 17 -23.95 -18.41 -5.86
N SER A 18 -24.55 -18.58 -7.03
CA SER A 18 -24.21 -17.79 -8.23
C SER A 18 -24.44 -16.30 -7.98
N PRO A 19 -23.58 -15.41 -8.51
CA PRO A 19 -23.77 -13.97 -8.38
C PRO A 19 -25.13 -13.56 -8.96
N PRO A 20 -25.86 -12.64 -8.30
CA PRO A 20 -27.13 -12.13 -8.79
C PRO A 20 -26.97 -11.55 -10.21
N ILE A 21 -27.98 -11.69 -11.04
CA ILE A 21 -28.00 -11.16 -12.43
C ILE A 21 -27.61 -9.69 -12.47
N ALA A 22 -28.08 -8.89 -11.51
CA ALA A 22 -27.71 -7.47 -11.37
C ALA A 22 -26.19 -7.23 -11.19
N ALA A 23 -25.46 -8.17 -10.57
CA ALA A 23 -24.01 -8.07 -10.45
C ALA A 23 -23.31 -8.34 -11.79
N LYS A 24 -23.78 -9.34 -12.55
CA LYS A 24 -23.27 -9.65 -13.92
C LYS A 24 -23.51 -8.48 -14.89
N ILE A 25 -24.71 -7.89 -14.86
CA ILE A 25 -25.04 -6.71 -15.69
C ILE A 25 -24.13 -5.53 -15.36
N ARG A 26 -23.83 -5.31 -14.09
CA ARG A 26 -22.94 -4.23 -13.65
C ARG A 26 -21.51 -4.44 -14.11
N ASP A 27 -21.00 -5.67 -14.07
CA ASP A 27 -19.67 -6.03 -14.55
C ASP A 27 -19.55 -5.76 -16.07
N VAL A 28 -20.57 -6.11 -16.84
CA VAL A 28 -20.63 -5.84 -18.29
C VAL A 28 -20.69 -4.34 -18.58
N ALA A 29 -21.54 -3.60 -17.87
CA ALA A 29 -21.67 -2.15 -18.04
C ALA A 29 -20.35 -1.42 -17.70
N GLU A 30 -19.59 -1.92 -16.73
CA GLU A 30 -18.28 -1.35 -16.37
C GLU A 30 -17.23 -1.57 -17.46
N VAL A 31 -17.23 -2.74 -18.10
CA VAL A 31 -16.35 -3.05 -19.24
C VAL A 31 -16.65 -2.15 -20.44
N ILE A 32 -17.92 -1.95 -20.75
CA ILE A 32 -18.36 -1.12 -21.91
C ILE A 32 -18.02 0.37 -21.70
N ASN A 33 -18.17 0.89 -20.48
CA ASN A 33 -17.92 2.31 -20.17
C ASN A 33 -16.42 2.64 -20.00
N THR A 34 -15.55 1.66 -19.90
CA THR A 34 -14.12 1.85 -19.64
C THR A 34 -13.41 2.70 -20.70
N PRO A 35 -13.56 2.46 -22.03
CA PRO A 35 -12.89 3.24 -23.07
C PRO A 35 -13.32 4.72 -23.05
N PHE A 36 -14.61 4.98 -22.83
CA PHE A 36 -15.14 6.34 -22.79
C PHE A 36 -14.63 7.13 -21.59
N ARG A 37 -14.55 6.50 -20.42
CA ARG A 37 -13.94 7.09 -19.21
C ARG A 37 -12.46 7.38 -19.43
N PHE A 38 -11.75 6.53 -20.13
CA PHE A 38 -10.34 6.73 -20.47
C PHE A 38 -10.12 8.03 -21.26
N VAL A 39 -10.89 8.25 -22.34
CA VAL A 39 -10.79 9.49 -23.14
C VAL A 39 -11.10 10.71 -22.29
N GLN A 40 -12.18 10.68 -21.51
CA GLN A 40 -12.53 11.79 -20.60
C GLN A 40 -11.43 12.05 -19.58
N ASP A 41 -10.82 11.01 -19.04
CA ASP A 41 -9.75 11.13 -18.06
C ASP A 41 -8.47 11.70 -18.68
N ALA A 42 -8.13 11.30 -19.90
CA ALA A 42 -7.00 11.86 -20.64
C ALA A 42 -7.19 13.37 -20.90
N LEU A 43 -8.38 13.78 -21.31
CA LEU A 43 -8.71 15.19 -21.56
C LEU A 43 -8.68 16.05 -20.27
N ARG A 44 -9.04 15.46 -19.13
CA ARG A 44 -9.08 16.15 -17.82
C ARG A 44 -7.73 16.16 -17.09
N PHE A 45 -6.80 15.32 -17.50
CA PHE A 45 -5.52 15.15 -16.81
C PHE A 45 -4.74 16.47 -16.62
N PRO A 46 -4.50 17.30 -17.67
CA PRO A 46 -3.71 18.53 -17.51
C PRO A 46 -4.35 19.55 -16.54
N LYS A 47 -5.70 19.66 -16.55
CA LYS A 47 -6.44 20.56 -15.65
C LYS A 47 -6.34 20.09 -14.20
N SER A 48 -6.42 18.76 -14.00
CA SER A 48 -6.33 18.16 -12.66
C SER A 48 -4.92 18.26 -12.09
N GLU A 49 -3.89 18.08 -12.92
CA GLU A 49 -2.49 18.24 -12.56
C GLU A 49 -2.18 19.69 -12.11
N ARG A 50 -2.55 20.69 -12.91
CA ARG A 50 -2.39 22.12 -12.54
C ARG A 50 -3.14 22.48 -11.25
N ARG A 51 -4.32 21.88 -11.01
CA ARG A 51 -5.07 22.09 -9.76
C ARG A 51 -4.30 21.51 -8.57
N CYS A 52 -3.69 20.32 -8.73
CA CYS A 52 -2.89 19.68 -7.70
C CYS A 52 -1.64 20.52 -7.37
N GLU A 53 -0.92 20.98 -8.39
CA GLU A 53 0.23 21.85 -8.24
C GLU A 53 -0.12 23.15 -7.51
N ARG A 54 -1.21 23.80 -7.91
CA ARG A 54 -1.67 25.04 -7.26
C ARG A 54 -2.00 24.83 -5.79
N ARG A 55 -2.75 23.76 -5.45
CA ARG A 55 -3.07 23.43 -4.05
C ARG A 55 -1.82 23.18 -3.22
N LEU A 56 -0.83 22.51 -3.80
CA LEU A 56 0.46 22.31 -3.14
C LEU A 56 1.16 23.63 -2.89
N GLN A 57 1.21 24.53 -3.89
CA GLN A 57 1.78 25.85 -3.74
C GLN A 57 1.08 26.69 -2.68
N GLU A 58 -0.26 26.75 -2.70
CA GLU A 58 -1.07 27.44 -1.68
C GLU A 58 -0.83 26.87 -0.26
N SER A 59 -0.57 25.57 -0.17
CA SER A 59 -0.23 24.93 1.11
C SER A 59 1.17 25.34 1.58
N LEU A 60 2.16 25.38 0.68
CA LEU A 60 3.53 25.79 0.98
C LEU A 60 3.63 27.25 1.42
N GLU A 61 2.82 28.13 0.83
CA GLU A 61 2.75 29.55 1.23
C GLU A 61 2.24 29.70 2.67
N ARG A 62 1.33 28.86 3.10
CA ARG A 62 0.79 28.86 4.47
C ARG A 62 1.66 28.12 5.46
N ARG A 63 2.27 27.01 5.02
CA ARG A 63 3.06 26.08 5.84
C ARG A 63 4.33 25.69 5.08
N PRO A 64 5.41 26.46 5.22
CA PRO A 64 6.64 26.24 4.44
C PRO A 64 7.38 24.95 4.82
N ASN A 65 7.17 24.43 6.02
CA ASN A 65 7.75 23.17 6.42
C ASN A 65 7.09 22.00 5.69
N VAL A 66 7.88 21.16 5.04
CA VAL A 66 7.38 20.03 4.26
C VAL A 66 7.57 18.73 5.01
N LEU A 67 6.50 17.93 5.05
CA LEU A 67 6.56 16.54 5.51
C LEU A 67 5.95 15.62 4.46
N MET A 68 6.73 14.67 4.00
CA MET A 68 6.29 13.66 3.03
C MET A 68 5.99 12.34 3.73
N VAL A 69 4.77 11.83 3.57
CA VAL A 69 4.41 10.47 3.96
C VAL A 69 4.61 9.58 2.74
N TYR A 70 5.81 9.01 2.64
CA TYR A 70 6.29 8.26 1.49
C TYR A 70 6.47 6.79 1.84
N SER A 71 5.52 5.97 1.47
CA SER A 71 5.54 4.54 1.78
C SER A 71 4.74 3.75 0.76
N ALA A 72 5.01 2.45 0.66
CA ALA A 72 4.19 1.55 -0.13
C ALA A 72 2.69 1.72 0.22
N PRO A 73 1.75 1.54 -0.72
CA PRO A 73 0.33 1.63 -0.41
C PRO A 73 -0.08 0.57 0.61
N LYS A 74 -1.17 0.83 1.34
CA LYS A 74 -1.72 -0.13 2.33
C LYS A 74 -0.83 -0.35 3.58
N THR A 75 0.03 0.60 3.89
CA THR A 75 0.88 0.61 5.10
C THR A 75 0.38 1.56 6.19
N ALA A 76 -0.91 1.86 6.25
CA ALA A 76 -1.52 2.82 7.18
C ALA A 76 -1.05 4.29 7.01
N SER A 77 -0.46 4.65 5.87
CA SER A 77 0.01 6.00 5.55
C SER A 77 -1.06 7.09 5.69
N THR A 78 -2.34 6.73 5.49
CA THR A 78 -3.45 7.68 5.64
C THR A 78 -3.65 8.10 7.09
N SER A 79 -3.53 7.17 8.05
CA SER A 79 -3.68 7.49 9.48
C SER A 79 -2.53 8.38 9.95
N VAL A 80 -1.31 8.09 9.51
CA VAL A 80 -0.13 8.91 9.85
C VAL A 80 -0.24 10.29 9.21
N ALA A 81 -0.62 10.38 7.92
CA ALA A 81 -0.81 11.66 7.27
C ALA A 81 -1.88 12.50 7.98
N ALA A 82 -3.02 11.92 8.31
CA ALA A 82 -4.11 12.62 9.01
C ALA A 82 -3.69 13.15 10.38
N ALA A 83 -2.92 12.38 11.17
CA ALA A 83 -2.41 12.82 12.47
C ALA A 83 -1.44 14.01 12.32
N ILE A 84 -0.59 14.00 11.29
CA ILE A 84 0.35 15.08 11.02
C ILE A 84 -0.38 16.32 10.45
N GLU A 85 -1.35 16.13 9.55
CA GLU A 85 -2.16 17.22 9.00
C GLU A 85 -2.94 17.96 10.09
N ALA A 86 -3.42 17.23 11.12
CA ALA A 86 -4.16 17.81 12.25
C ALA A 86 -3.32 18.78 13.08
N CYS A 87 -2.00 18.70 13.05
CA CYS A 87 -1.09 19.60 13.79
C CYS A 87 -0.91 20.96 13.10
N ASP A 88 -1.36 21.12 11.88
CA ASP A 88 -1.25 22.33 11.03
C ASP A 88 0.17 22.94 10.88
N ALA A 89 1.21 22.17 11.23
CA ALA A 89 2.60 22.61 11.23
C ALA A 89 3.33 22.38 9.90
N PHE A 90 2.77 21.53 9.03
CA PHE A 90 3.42 21.07 7.80
C PHE A 90 2.51 21.15 6.59
N THR A 91 3.12 21.39 5.42
CA THR A 91 2.55 20.95 4.15
C THR A 91 2.80 19.46 4.03
N VAL A 92 1.74 18.66 4.10
CA VAL A 92 1.82 17.19 4.07
C VAL A 92 1.64 16.69 2.63
N ILE A 93 2.63 15.95 2.13
CA ILE A 93 2.60 15.29 0.83
C ILE A 93 2.51 13.79 1.06
N LYS A 94 1.34 13.18 0.80
CA LYS A 94 1.18 11.74 0.87
C LYS A 94 1.30 11.13 -0.51
N VAL A 95 2.33 10.29 -0.71
CA VAL A 95 2.61 9.66 -2.00
C VAL A 95 3.12 8.23 -1.82
N HIS A 96 2.86 7.39 -2.82
CA HIS A 96 3.30 5.99 -2.83
C HIS A 96 4.35 5.71 -3.90
N HIS A 97 4.37 6.52 -4.96
CA HIS A 97 5.26 6.38 -6.10
C HIS A 97 5.72 7.76 -6.55
N VAL A 98 7.02 7.89 -6.72
CA VAL A 98 7.71 9.08 -7.26
C VAL A 98 8.48 8.72 -8.51
N GLN A 99 9.08 7.51 -8.55
CA GLN A 99 9.83 7.04 -9.70
C GLN A 99 8.90 6.77 -10.89
N PRO A 100 9.14 7.36 -12.07
CA PRO A 100 8.24 7.27 -13.22
C PRO A 100 8.09 5.84 -13.75
N GLU A 101 9.12 5.02 -13.58
CA GLU A 101 9.17 3.64 -14.07
C GLU A 101 8.57 2.63 -13.08
N PHE A 102 8.36 3.04 -11.83
CA PHE A 102 7.83 2.15 -10.82
C PHE A 102 6.30 2.14 -10.86
N PHE A 103 5.77 1.35 -11.77
CA PHE A 103 4.44 0.79 -11.60
C PHE A 103 4.56 -0.60 -10.98
N TRP A 104 3.64 -0.94 -10.07
CA TRP A 104 3.60 -2.24 -9.43
C TRP A 104 3.93 -3.36 -10.40
N PRO A 105 4.95 -4.22 -10.13
CA PRO A 105 5.25 -5.36 -10.98
C PRO A 105 3.99 -6.21 -11.16
N GLY A 106 3.60 -6.52 -12.41
CA GLY A 106 2.37 -7.22 -12.74
C GLY A 106 1.14 -6.32 -12.97
N VAL A 107 1.19 -5.06 -12.57
CA VAL A 107 0.16 -4.04 -12.85
C VAL A 107 0.58 -3.19 -14.07
N GLY A 108 1.36 -3.74 -14.94
CA GLY A 108 1.92 -3.04 -16.08
C GLY A 108 0.94 -2.13 -16.81
N THR A 109 1.48 -1.32 -17.66
CA THR A 109 0.91 -0.25 -18.51
C THR A 109 -0.53 -0.43 -19.03
N ARG A 110 -1.09 -1.63 -18.99
CA ARG A 110 -2.48 -1.91 -19.42
C ARG A 110 -3.56 -1.38 -18.46
N LEU A 111 -3.21 -1.05 -17.22
CA LEU A 111 -4.19 -0.72 -16.16
C LEU A 111 -4.09 0.71 -15.65
N SER A 112 -3.00 1.43 -15.90
CA SER A 112 -2.92 2.87 -15.68
C SER A 112 -4.00 3.63 -16.47
N THR A 113 -4.55 2.97 -17.48
CA THR A 113 -5.53 3.53 -18.42
C THR A 113 -6.99 3.25 -18.05
N VAL A 114 -7.27 2.33 -17.12
CA VAL A 114 -8.62 1.76 -16.99
C VAL A 114 -9.45 2.37 -15.85
N HIS A 115 -8.86 3.06 -14.87
CA HIS A 115 -9.63 3.54 -13.71
C HIS A 115 -9.24 4.95 -13.29
N GLY A 116 -10.23 5.81 -13.04
CA GLY A 116 -10.05 7.19 -12.57
C GLY A 116 -9.20 7.33 -11.30
N GLY A 117 -9.15 6.28 -10.47
CA GLY A 117 -8.24 6.21 -9.32
C GLY A 117 -6.76 6.17 -9.71
N MET A 118 -6.41 5.60 -10.85
CA MET A 118 -5.02 5.56 -11.33
C MET A 118 -4.58 6.91 -11.91
N ARG A 119 -5.49 7.64 -12.55
CA ARG A 119 -5.23 9.03 -12.95
C ARG A 119 -4.82 9.89 -11.77
N HIS A 120 -5.54 9.79 -10.66
CA HIS A 120 -5.21 10.55 -9.45
C HIS A 120 -3.80 10.19 -8.95
N LYS A 121 -3.45 8.92 -8.93
CA LYS A 121 -2.10 8.46 -8.55
C LYS A 121 -1.00 8.96 -9.49
N ALA A 122 -1.24 8.96 -10.79
CA ALA A 122 -0.29 9.51 -11.76
C ALA A 122 -0.11 11.04 -11.59
N ILE A 123 -1.17 11.77 -11.24
CA ILE A 123 -1.09 13.20 -10.94
C ILE A 123 -0.30 13.42 -9.65
N GLU A 124 -0.61 12.70 -8.57
CA GLU A 124 0.14 12.75 -7.31
C GLU A 124 1.64 12.50 -7.55
N GLN A 125 1.97 11.44 -8.29
CA GLN A 125 3.35 11.08 -8.63
C GLN A 125 4.06 12.22 -9.36
N ARG A 126 3.52 12.72 -10.48
CA ARG A 126 4.14 13.78 -11.28
C ARG A 126 4.26 15.09 -10.52
N THR A 127 3.23 15.47 -9.78
CA THR A 127 3.25 16.69 -8.96
C THR A 127 4.33 16.59 -7.89
N THR A 128 4.46 15.44 -7.22
CA THR A 128 5.49 15.22 -6.21
C THR A 128 6.89 15.19 -6.84
N GLN A 129 7.06 14.53 -7.99
CA GLN A 129 8.34 14.51 -8.69
C GLN A 129 8.81 15.92 -9.05
N ARG A 130 7.95 16.73 -9.69
CA ARG A 130 8.27 18.12 -10.01
C ARG A 130 8.53 18.99 -8.77
N PHE A 131 7.80 18.73 -7.69
CA PHE A 131 8.06 19.39 -6.43
C PHE A 131 9.46 19.05 -5.92
N LEU A 132 9.85 17.78 -5.89
CA LEU A 132 11.17 17.35 -5.44
C LEU A 132 12.30 17.91 -6.32
N GLU A 133 12.08 18.08 -7.63
CA GLU A 133 13.04 18.68 -8.55
C GLU A 133 13.28 20.18 -8.29
N ARG A 134 12.26 20.90 -7.83
CA ARG A 134 12.29 22.37 -7.68
C ARG A 134 12.51 22.83 -6.24
N HIS A 135 12.11 22.06 -5.28
CA HIS A 135 12.22 22.42 -3.86
C HIS A 135 13.64 22.17 -3.36
N ALA A 136 14.34 23.23 -2.94
CA ALA A 136 15.72 23.12 -2.44
C ALA A 136 15.82 22.95 -0.93
N GLY A 137 14.72 23.17 -0.20
CA GLY A 137 14.71 23.10 1.27
C GLY A 137 14.69 21.66 1.82
N ASP A 138 14.85 21.57 3.14
CA ASP A 138 14.79 20.31 3.86
C ASP A 138 13.38 19.71 3.84
N ILE A 139 13.31 18.39 3.74
CA ILE A 139 12.07 17.64 3.70
C ILE A 139 12.11 16.56 4.77
N ARG A 140 11.13 16.58 5.67
CA ARG A 140 10.90 15.43 6.57
C ARG A 140 10.16 14.34 5.82
N VAL A 141 10.59 13.09 6.00
CA VAL A 141 9.99 11.94 5.33
C VAL A 141 9.65 10.86 6.34
N VAL A 142 8.40 10.45 6.41
CA VAL A 142 8.03 9.25 7.16
C VAL A 142 7.67 8.11 6.22
N SER A 143 8.31 6.96 6.42
CA SER A 143 8.10 5.75 5.65
C SER A 143 7.67 4.60 6.54
N LEU A 144 6.65 3.86 6.10
CA LEU A 144 6.00 2.85 6.91
C LEU A 144 6.29 1.45 6.36
N VAL A 145 6.66 0.56 7.26
CA VAL A 145 6.91 -0.85 6.98
C VAL A 145 5.77 -1.68 7.54
N ARG A 146 5.20 -2.54 6.72
CA ARG A 146 4.11 -3.44 7.12
C ARG A 146 4.48 -4.90 6.88
N ASP A 147 4.02 -5.77 7.79
CA ASP A 147 4.09 -7.22 7.60
C ASP A 147 3.57 -7.61 6.19
N PRO A 148 4.32 -8.42 5.44
CA PRO A 148 4.06 -8.66 4.02
C PRO A 148 2.76 -9.44 3.80
N ILE A 149 2.33 -10.25 4.76
CA ILE A 149 1.12 -11.07 4.65
C ILE A 149 -0.12 -10.17 4.78
N ALA A 150 -0.16 -9.34 5.83
CA ALA A 150 -1.23 -8.36 6.00
C ALA A 150 -1.23 -7.31 4.89
N PHE A 151 -0.04 -6.92 4.40
CA PHE A 151 0.10 -6.04 3.24
C PHE A 151 -0.51 -6.67 1.99
N ASN A 152 -0.16 -7.92 1.65
CA ASN A 152 -0.61 -8.61 0.46
C ASN A 152 -2.12 -8.84 0.47
N ILE A 153 -2.69 -9.29 1.59
CA ILE A 153 -4.14 -9.44 1.75
C ILE A 153 -4.84 -8.09 1.56
N SER A 154 -4.37 -7.05 2.22
CA SER A 154 -4.95 -5.71 2.12
C SER A 154 -4.85 -5.12 0.72
N ASN A 155 -3.74 -5.34 0.05
CA ASN A 155 -3.47 -4.85 -1.29
C ASN A 155 -4.30 -5.60 -2.34
N PHE A 156 -4.33 -6.92 -2.27
CA PHE A 156 -5.15 -7.75 -3.15
C PHE A 156 -6.64 -7.42 -3.02
N THR A 157 -7.16 -7.28 -1.81
CA THR A 157 -8.58 -6.96 -1.59
C THR A 157 -8.94 -5.55 -2.05
N TYR A 158 -8.06 -4.58 -1.87
CA TYR A 158 -8.28 -3.19 -2.25
C TYR A 158 -8.23 -2.98 -3.76
N PHE A 159 -7.20 -3.53 -4.41
CA PHE A 159 -6.99 -3.38 -5.85
C PHE A 159 -7.59 -4.54 -6.65
N GLY A 160 -8.08 -5.59 -6.00
CA GLY A 160 -8.57 -6.81 -6.63
C GLY A 160 -9.63 -6.57 -7.69
N ARG A 161 -10.49 -5.58 -7.49
CA ARG A 161 -11.48 -5.14 -8.48
C ARG A 161 -10.84 -4.80 -9.83
N ALA A 162 -9.75 -4.04 -9.80
CA ALA A 162 -9.13 -3.52 -11.00
C ALA A 162 -8.24 -4.55 -11.69
N TYR A 163 -7.56 -5.40 -10.91
CA TYR A 163 -6.37 -6.07 -11.39
C TYR A 163 -6.49 -7.59 -11.46
N TRP A 164 -6.94 -8.21 -10.38
CA TRP A 164 -6.84 -9.67 -10.25
C TRP A 164 -8.17 -10.39 -10.30
N LEU A 165 -9.22 -9.75 -9.80
CA LEU A 165 -10.52 -10.38 -9.75
C LEU A 165 -11.27 -10.28 -11.08
N ARG A 166 -10.97 -9.28 -11.93
CA ARG A 166 -11.66 -8.97 -13.18
C ARG A 166 -13.19 -8.99 -13.03
N THR A 167 -13.66 -8.62 -11.85
CA THR A 167 -15.07 -8.58 -11.48
C THR A 167 -15.29 -7.49 -10.48
N HIS A 168 -16.52 -6.99 -10.37
CA HIS A 168 -16.87 -6.01 -9.36
C HIS A 168 -16.65 -6.62 -7.95
N TRP A 169 -16.09 -5.86 -7.01
CA TRP A 169 -15.78 -6.35 -5.67
C TRP A 169 -17.00 -6.93 -4.93
N ARG A 170 -18.22 -6.40 -5.20
CA ARG A 170 -19.47 -6.95 -4.67
C ARG A 170 -19.75 -8.34 -5.20
N SER A 171 -19.33 -8.65 -6.41
CA SER A 171 -19.43 -9.99 -7.00
C SER A 171 -18.32 -10.91 -6.49
N ALA A 172 -17.16 -10.36 -6.11
CA ALA A 172 -16.04 -11.13 -5.56
C ALA A 172 -16.39 -11.86 -4.24
N ARG A 173 -17.36 -11.36 -3.47
CA ARG A 173 -17.87 -12.06 -2.27
C ARG A 173 -18.47 -13.43 -2.60
N TRP A 174 -18.95 -13.63 -3.82
CA TRP A 174 -19.56 -14.88 -4.30
C TRP A 174 -18.55 -15.80 -5.00
N MET A 175 -17.30 -15.34 -5.18
CA MET A 175 -16.28 -16.14 -5.83
C MET A 175 -15.99 -17.40 -5.01
N PRO A 176 -15.93 -18.60 -5.63
CA PRO A 176 -15.49 -19.81 -4.95
C PRO A 176 -14.11 -19.59 -4.29
N GLU A 177 -13.90 -20.21 -3.13
CA GLU A 177 -12.66 -19.99 -2.38
C GLU A 177 -11.44 -20.50 -3.14
N GLU A 178 -11.57 -21.60 -3.87
CA GLU A 178 -10.53 -22.15 -4.73
C GLU A 178 -10.10 -21.15 -5.82
N GLU A 179 -11.08 -20.49 -6.45
CA GLU A 179 -10.81 -19.48 -7.46
C GLU A 179 -10.19 -18.22 -6.83
N LEU A 180 -10.61 -17.84 -5.62
CA LEU A 180 -10.00 -16.74 -4.88
C LEU A 180 -8.53 -17.05 -4.54
N ALA A 181 -8.26 -18.25 -4.03
CA ALA A 181 -6.93 -18.76 -3.74
C ALA A 181 -6.06 -18.79 -5.00
N ARG A 182 -6.59 -19.39 -6.09
CA ARG A 182 -5.90 -19.46 -7.37
C ARG A 182 -5.49 -18.07 -7.87
N ARG A 183 -6.40 -17.09 -7.84
CA ARG A 183 -6.09 -15.72 -8.26
C ARG A 183 -5.08 -15.05 -7.34
N PHE A 184 -5.23 -15.20 -6.04
CA PHE A 184 -4.29 -14.64 -5.09
C PHE A 184 -2.89 -15.18 -5.34
N PHE A 185 -2.70 -16.48 -5.40
CA PHE A 185 -1.36 -17.07 -5.51
C PHE A 185 -0.75 -17.00 -6.92
N SER A 186 -1.55 -16.94 -8.00
CA SER A 186 -1.03 -17.00 -9.37
C SER A 186 -0.96 -15.67 -10.10
N THR A 187 -1.71 -14.65 -9.68
CA THR A 187 -1.81 -13.39 -10.45
C THR A 187 -1.31 -12.16 -9.69
N PHE A 188 -1.17 -12.26 -8.37
CA PHE A 188 -0.73 -11.16 -7.54
C PHE A 188 0.79 -11.16 -7.35
N THR A 189 1.41 -9.97 -7.33
CA THR A 189 2.86 -9.82 -7.09
C THR A 189 3.14 -9.72 -5.60
N HIS A 190 3.52 -10.84 -5.00
CA HIS A 190 3.67 -10.98 -3.55
C HIS A 190 4.89 -10.27 -2.96
N GLU A 191 5.96 -10.10 -3.74
CA GLU A 191 7.20 -9.45 -3.30
C GLU A 191 7.15 -7.92 -3.38
N ALA A 192 6.03 -7.35 -3.80
CA ALA A 192 5.91 -5.92 -4.09
C ALA A 192 6.30 -5.02 -2.91
N SER A 193 5.99 -5.41 -1.67
CA SER A 193 6.39 -4.66 -0.47
C SER A 193 7.90 -4.62 -0.24
N SER A 194 8.62 -5.67 -0.62
CA SER A 194 10.09 -5.75 -0.51
C SER A 194 10.76 -5.00 -1.67
N VAL A 195 10.27 -5.21 -2.90
CA VAL A 195 10.78 -4.58 -4.13
C VAL A 195 10.64 -3.06 -4.09
N TRP A 196 9.61 -2.54 -3.42
CA TRP A 196 9.36 -1.10 -3.28
C TRP A 196 10.56 -0.37 -2.66
N TRP A 197 11.23 -0.94 -1.65
CA TRP A 197 12.38 -0.33 -1.00
C TRP A 197 13.55 -0.10 -1.95
N GLN A 198 13.82 -1.06 -2.83
CA GLN A 198 14.96 -1.00 -3.75
C GLN A 198 14.65 -0.19 -5.01
N ARG A 199 13.44 -0.32 -5.58
CA ARG A 199 13.12 0.26 -6.87
C ARG A 199 12.46 1.62 -6.81
N GLU A 200 11.81 1.93 -5.71
CA GLU A 200 11.06 3.17 -5.54
C GLU A 200 11.75 4.07 -4.50
N TYR A 201 11.97 3.53 -3.29
CA TYR A 201 12.47 4.32 -2.17
C TYR A 201 13.95 4.70 -2.33
N ALA A 202 14.83 3.75 -2.54
CA ALA A 202 16.27 3.98 -2.57
C ALA A 202 16.69 4.99 -3.65
N PRO A 203 16.20 4.91 -4.90
CA PRO A 203 16.53 5.91 -5.93
C PRO A 203 15.99 7.31 -5.60
N THR A 204 14.84 7.41 -4.92
CA THR A 204 14.24 8.71 -4.55
C THR A 204 14.96 9.35 -3.38
N MET A 205 15.35 8.57 -2.38
CA MET A 205 15.93 9.05 -1.12
C MET A 205 17.45 9.15 -1.16
N GLY A 206 18.11 8.56 -2.17
CA GLY A 206 19.56 8.54 -2.31
C GLY A 206 20.28 7.60 -1.35
N PHE A 207 19.57 6.67 -0.70
CA PHE A 207 20.16 5.62 0.14
C PHE A 207 19.26 4.37 0.17
N ASP A 208 19.87 3.20 0.34
CA ASP A 208 19.14 1.95 0.52
C ASP A 208 18.99 1.65 2.03
N PRO A 209 17.78 1.70 2.59
CA PRO A 209 17.58 1.42 4.00
C PRO A 209 17.88 -0.03 4.37
N LEU A 210 17.84 -0.97 3.41
CA LEU A 210 18.14 -2.38 3.64
C LEU A 210 19.66 -2.65 3.74
N ALA A 211 20.50 -1.72 3.30
CA ALA A 211 21.94 -1.80 3.44
C ALA A 211 22.47 -1.31 4.79
N GLU A 212 21.63 -0.64 5.60
CA GLU A 212 22.02 -0.06 6.88
C GLU A 212 21.38 -0.82 8.04
N PRO A 213 22.04 -0.98 9.22
CA PRO A 213 21.44 -1.65 10.37
C PRO A 213 20.08 -1.05 10.79
N PHE A 214 19.14 -1.91 11.15
CA PHE A 214 17.85 -1.54 11.70
C PHE A 214 17.64 -2.20 13.06
N ASP A 215 17.29 -1.41 14.08
CA ASP A 215 16.96 -1.96 15.39
C ASP A 215 15.53 -2.53 15.37
N THR A 216 15.47 -3.86 15.31
CA THR A 216 14.21 -4.59 15.24
C THR A 216 13.41 -4.55 16.54
N GLU A 217 14.06 -4.30 17.69
CA GLU A 217 13.36 -4.22 18.97
C GLU A 217 12.70 -2.84 19.14
N ILE A 218 13.41 -1.77 18.79
CA ILE A 218 12.82 -0.42 18.76
C ILE A 218 11.76 -0.31 17.66
N GLY A 219 11.99 -0.91 16.49
CA GLY A 219 11.05 -0.97 15.37
C GLY A 219 10.92 0.33 14.59
N TRP A 220 11.85 1.28 14.78
CA TRP A 220 11.97 2.47 13.95
C TRP A 220 13.42 2.95 13.85
N LYS A 221 13.70 3.75 12.80
CA LYS A 221 15.02 4.33 12.57
C LYS A 221 14.88 5.73 11.98
N ARG A 222 15.64 6.71 12.49
CA ARG A 222 15.85 8.00 11.87
C ARG A 222 17.12 8.00 11.03
N ARG A 223 17.07 8.61 9.86
CA ARG A 223 18.22 8.77 8.97
C ARG A 223 18.16 10.13 8.27
N ILE A 224 19.26 10.87 8.30
CA ILE A 224 19.42 12.10 7.51
C ILE A 224 20.31 11.77 6.30
N SER A 225 19.83 12.09 5.10
CA SER A 225 20.53 11.91 3.83
C SER A 225 20.27 13.12 2.94
N GLY A 226 21.31 13.91 2.70
CA GLY A 226 21.15 15.18 2.01
C GLY A 226 20.10 16.07 2.69
N ARG A 227 19.09 16.48 1.95
CA ARG A 227 17.95 17.30 2.44
C ARG A 227 16.84 16.51 3.10
N PHE A 228 16.93 15.17 3.14
CA PHE A 228 15.89 14.32 3.69
C PHE A 228 16.20 13.92 5.13
N ASP A 229 15.35 14.34 6.07
CA ASP A 229 15.32 13.83 7.44
C ASP A 229 14.21 12.77 7.52
N THR A 230 14.59 11.52 7.55
CA THR A 230 13.68 10.39 7.36
C THR A 230 13.47 9.61 8.63
N LEU A 231 12.21 9.25 8.91
CA LEU A 231 11.81 8.26 9.92
C LEU A 231 11.22 7.04 9.22
N ILE A 232 11.86 5.87 9.37
CA ILE A 232 11.33 4.58 8.94
C ILE A 232 10.69 3.91 10.15
N LEU A 233 9.42 3.52 10.06
CA LEU A 233 8.60 3.10 11.19
C LEU A 233 7.79 1.84 10.86
N ARG A 234 7.88 0.81 11.70
CA ARG A 234 7.05 -0.40 11.57
C ARG A 234 5.61 -0.12 12.02
N THR A 235 4.65 -0.63 11.25
CA THR A 235 3.22 -0.41 11.53
C THR A 235 2.63 -1.35 12.58
N ASP A 236 3.32 -2.43 12.92
CA ASP A 236 2.93 -3.39 13.96
C ASP A 236 3.32 -2.95 15.38
N LEU A 237 4.05 -1.87 15.53
CA LEU A 237 4.20 -1.19 16.81
C LEU A 237 2.83 -0.72 17.34
N GLY A 238 2.64 -0.75 18.64
CA GLY A 238 1.46 -0.18 19.29
C GLY A 238 1.28 1.31 18.96
N ASP A 239 0.05 1.81 18.97
CA ASP A 239 -0.23 3.21 18.59
C ASP A 239 0.53 4.21 19.46
N GLN A 240 0.72 3.92 20.76
CA GLN A 240 1.54 4.73 21.66
C GLN A 240 3.01 4.79 21.24
N ALA A 241 3.61 3.65 20.86
CA ALA A 241 5.01 3.59 20.43
C ALA A 241 5.21 4.34 19.11
N LYS A 242 4.27 4.23 18.16
CA LYS A 242 4.28 5.00 16.92
C LYS A 242 4.19 6.50 17.18
N THR A 243 3.27 6.90 18.03
CA THR A 243 3.10 8.32 18.43
C THR A 243 4.35 8.85 19.13
N ALA A 244 4.94 8.07 20.03
CA ALA A 244 6.19 8.44 20.70
C ALA A 244 7.36 8.62 19.74
N ALA A 245 7.53 7.70 18.77
CA ALA A 245 8.54 7.81 17.73
C ALA A 245 8.36 9.08 16.87
N LEU A 246 7.12 9.37 16.48
CA LEU A 246 6.80 10.58 15.71
C LEU A 246 7.04 11.86 16.53
N ARG A 247 6.61 11.91 17.78
CA ARG A 247 6.84 13.06 18.69
C ARG A 247 8.32 13.31 18.93
N GLY A 248 9.11 12.24 19.13
CA GLY A 248 10.56 12.34 19.29
C GLY A 248 11.27 12.85 18.03
N TRP A 249 10.74 12.53 16.86
CA TRP A 249 11.25 13.00 15.57
C TRP A 249 10.78 14.41 15.21
N LEU A 250 9.59 14.83 15.66
CA LEU A 250 8.99 16.13 15.41
C LEU A 250 8.88 16.94 16.71
N PRO A 251 10.01 17.37 17.32
CA PRO A 251 9.96 18.09 18.59
C PRO A 251 9.22 19.43 18.43
N GLY A 252 8.37 19.75 19.43
CA GLY A 252 7.58 20.99 19.42
C GLY A 252 6.29 20.92 18.60
N VAL A 253 5.97 19.75 18.02
CA VAL A 253 4.71 19.54 17.32
C VAL A 253 3.74 18.78 18.22
N ASP A 254 2.56 19.35 18.46
CA ASP A 254 1.49 18.70 19.24
C ASP A 254 0.78 17.65 18.37
N LEU A 255 1.37 16.47 18.31
CA LEU A 255 0.81 15.33 17.60
C LEU A 255 -0.30 14.67 18.42
N THR A 256 -1.49 14.64 17.86
CA THR A 256 -2.57 13.75 18.35
C THR A 256 -2.16 12.29 18.17
N ASP A 257 -2.75 11.39 18.94
CA ASP A 257 -2.45 9.97 18.79
C ASP A 257 -2.76 9.49 17.36
N VAL A 258 -1.85 8.67 16.82
CA VAL A 258 -2.03 8.06 15.49
C VAL A 258 -3.14 7.01 15.61
N GLY A 259 -4.37 7.48 15.63
CA GLY A 259 -5.54 6.62 15.67
C GLY A 259 -5.73 5.83 14.35
N ARG A 260 -6.49 4.75 14.42
CA ARG A 260 -6.88 3.99 13.22
C ARG A 260 -7.93 4.76 12.43
N VAL A 261 -7.53 5.45 11.38
CA VAL A 261 -8.47 5.98 10.40
C VAL A 261 -8.81 4.86 9.42
N ASN A 262 -9.86 4.11 9.69
CA ASN A 262 -10.34 3.02 8.82
C ASN A 262 -11.11 3.58 7.61
N LEU A 263 -10.40 4.16 6.66
CA LEU A 263 -10.99 4.63 5.40
C LEU A 263 -11.39 3.48 4.44
N ASN A 264 -11.10 2.22 4.80
CA ASN A 264 -11.28 1.07 3.90
C ASN A 264 -12.59 0.31 4.09
N GLU A 265 -13.36 0.56 5.12
CA GLU A 265 -14.62 -0.17 5.38
C GLU A 265 -15.64 -0.03 4.24
N ASN A 266 -15.53 1.07 3.48
CA ASN A 266 -16.39 1.32 2.32
C ASN A 266 -15.82 0.84 0.97
N GLN A 267 -14.56 0.34 0.93
CA GLN A 267 -13.86 0.08 -0.33
C GLN A 267 -13.59 -1.40 -0.61
N SER A 268 -13.63 -2.25 0.41
CA SER A 268 -13.41 -3.70 0.28
C SER A 268 -14.28 -4.45 1.28
N PRO A 269 -14.99 -5.52 0.87
CA PRO A 269 -15.80 -6.30 1.81
C PRO A 269 -14.89 -6.90 2.88
N PRO A 270 -15.19 -6.70 4.18
CA PRO A 270 -14.44 -7.35 5.26
C PRO A 270 -14.38 -8.86 5.10
N GLU A 271 -15.44 -9.46 4.57
CA GLU A 271 -15.56 -10.90 4.32
C GLU A 271 -14.51 -11.40 3.31
N LEU A 272 -14.16 -10.62 2.30
CA LEU A 272 -13.16 -11.02 1.31
C LEU A 272 -11.77 -11.11 1.95
N ALA A 273 -11.43 -10.13 2.80
CA ALA A 273 -10.18 -10.16 3.54
C ALA A 273 -10.13 -11.33 4.54
N GLN A 274 -11.25 -11.61 5.21
CA GLN A 274 -11.38 -12.76 6.13
C GLN A 274 -11.18 -14.09 5.40
N ARG A 275 -11.85 -14.27 4.28
CA ARG A 275 -11.71 -15.48 3.44
C ARG A 275 -10.27 -15.66 2.96
N LEU A 276 -9.59 -14.58 2.54
CA LEU A 276 -8.17 -14.65 2.17
C LEU A 276 -7.27 -15.00 3.36
N ARG A 277 -7.56 -14.51 4.55
CA ARG A 277 -6.85 -14.95 5.77
C ARG A 277 -6.99 -16.46 5.98
N SER A 278 -8.20 -16.99 5.89
CA SER A 278 -8.43 -18.43 5.99
C SER A 278 -7.71 -19.23 4.90
N VAL A 279 -7.63 -18.69 3.68
CA VAL A 279 -6.82 -19.28 2.59
C VAL A 279 -5.35 -19.30 2.96
N VAL A 280 -4.79 -18.17 3.39
CA VAL A 280 -3.37 -18.04 3.75
C VAL A 280 -3.00 -18.94 4.93
N ALA A 281 -3.87 -19.09 5.93
CA ALA A 281 -3.63 -19.97 7.08
C ALA A 281 -3.42 -21.45 6.70
N ARG A 282 -3.95 -21.87 5.55
CA ARG A 282 -3.77 -23.24 5.01
C ARG A 282 -2.58 -23.40 4.07
N HIS A 283 -1.77 -22.34 3.91
CA HIS A 283 -0.60 -22.31 3.02
C HIS A 283 0.65 -21.87 3.78
N PRO A 284 1.17 -22.69 4.72
CA PRO A 284 2.34 -22.34 5.53
C PRO A 284 3.58 -22.07 4.67
N GLU A 285 3.74 -22.75 3.55
CA GLU A 285 4.83 -22.55 2.58
C GLU A 285 4.81 -21.15 1.96
N TYR A 286 3.62 -20.56 1.79
CA TYR A 286 3.49 -19.17 1.36
C TYR A 286 3.92 -18.21 2.47
N VAL A 287 3.49 -18.47 3.69
CA VAL A 287 3.84 -17.66 4.87
C VAL A 287 5.35 -17.63 5.05
N GLU A 288 6.01 -18.80 5.05
CA GLU A 288 7.45 -18.93 5.16
C GLU A 288 8.17 -18.13 4.07
N ARG A 289 7.79 -18.31 2.80
CA ARG A 289 8.36 -17.55 1.70
C ARG A 289 8.23 -16.03 1.88
N MET A 290 7.10 -15.54 2.36
CA MET A 290 6.90 -14.11 2.59
C MET A 290 7.76 -13.58 3.73
N LEU A 291 8.00 -14.37 4.77
CA LEU A 291 8.82 -14.00 5.92
C LEU A 291 10.33 -14.05 5.63
N GLU A 292 10.74 -14.71 4.56
CA GLU A 292 12.12 -14.74 4.10
C GLU A 292 12.47 -13.63 3.10
N LEU A 293 11.54 -12.76 2.72
CA LEU A 293 11.83 -11.62 1.86
C LEU A 293 12.88 -10.69 2.49
N PRO A 294 13.83 -10.13 1.70
CA PRO A 294 14.93 -9.30 2.20
C PRO A 294 14.48 -8.18 3.14
N ALA A 295 13.45 -7.42 2.78
CA ALA A 295 12.93 -6.36 3.62
C ALA A 295 12.34 -6.89 4.95
N VAL A 296 11.75 -8.08 4.95
CA VAL A 296 11.19 -8.68 6.16
C VAL A 296 12.28 -9.14 7.10
N ARG A 297 13.31 -9.81 6.58
CA ARG A 297 14.48 -10.21 7.36
C ARG A 297 15.22 -9.02 7.94
N HIS A 298 15.18 -7.89 7.25
CA HIS A 298 15.82 -6.66 7.69
C HIS A 298 15.04 -5.96 8.83
N PHE A 299 13.73 -5.84 8.69
CA PHE A 299 12.91 -5.06 9.61
C PHE A 299 12.37 -5.86 10.82
N TRP A 300 12.43 -7.18 10.81
CA TRP A 300 11.97 -8.05 11.91
C TRP A 300 13.04 -9.07 12.31
N SER A 301 13.24 -9.24 13.61
CA SER A 301 14.08 -10.31 14.16
C SER A 301 13.49 -11.69 13.84
N ALA A 302 14.29 -12.75 13.99
CA ALA A 302 13.82 -14.13 13.79
C ALA A 302 12.63 -14.46 14.71
N ALA A 303 12.68 -14.05 15.98
CA ALA A 303 11.58 -14.26 16.94
C ALA A 303 10.31 -13.51 16.53
N GLN A 304 10.45 -12.29 16.04
CA GLN A 304 9.31 -11.50 15.56
C GLN A 304 8.70 -12.11 14.30
N ARG A 305 9.51 -12.65 13.37
CA ARG A 305 9.02 -13.36 12.18
C ARG A 305 8.28 -14.65 12.56
N ALA A 306 8.77 -15.41 13.56
CA ALA A 306 8.03 -16.56 14.10
C ALA A 306 6.65 -16.13 14.63
N GLY A 307 6.58 -15.04 15.38
CA GLY A 307 5.29 -14.49 15.83
C GLY A 307 4.36 -14.03 14.69
N LEU A 308 4.91 -13.57 13.55
CA LEU A 308 4.12 -13.31 12.34
C LEU A 308 3.57 -14.60 11.73
N ALA A 309 4.37 -15.67 11.68
CA ALA A 309 3.95 -16.99 11.21
C ALA A 309 2.80 -17.54 12.06
N ASP A 310 2.94 -17.49 13.39
CA ASP A 310 1.90 -17.95 14.33
C ASP A 310 0.59 -17.18 14.15
N ARG A 311 0.66 -15.86 13.97
CA ARG A 311 -0.53 -15.04 13.66
C ARG A 311 -1.18 -15.44 12.36
N ALA A 312 -0.40 -15.71 11.32
CA ALA A 312 -0.92 -16.14 10.03
C ALA A 312 -1.59 -17.52 10.11
N ALA A 313 -1.01 -18.47 10.85
CA ALA A 313 -1.59 -19.79 11.10
C ALA A 313 -2.93 -19.71 11.84
N ASN A 314 -3.13 -18.68 12.65
CA ASN A 314 -4.36 -18.47 13.44
C ASN A 314 -5.41 -17.58 12.76
N PHE A 315 -5.24 -17.18 11.51
CA PHE A 315 -6.20 -16.33 10.79
C PHE A 315 -7.60 -16.94 10.59
N GLY A 316 -7.78 -18.20 10.77
CA GLY A 316 -9.06 -18.92 10.59
C GLY A 316 -9.77 -19.34 11.88
N ARG A 317 -9.20 -18.99 13.01
CA ARG A 317 -9.73 -19.36 14.34
C ARG A 317 -10.50 -18.23 14.98
#